data_7d445ad2f648f2e7ca553a6d1e1773dd
#
_entry.id   7d445ad2f648f2e7ca553a6d1e1773dd
#
_cell.length_a   1.000
_cell.length_b   1.000
_cell.length_c   1.000
_cell.angle_alpha   90.00
_cell.angle_beta   90.00
_cell.angle_gamma   90.00
#
_symmetry.space_group_name_H-M   'P 1'
#
loop_
_entity.id
_entity.type
_entity.pdbx_description
1 polymer ?
#
loop_
_entity_poly.entity_id
_entity_poly.type
_entity_poly.pdbx_seq_one_letter_code
_entity_poly.pdbx_strand_id
1 'polypeptide(L)'
;MRLLVSCLEASANLHFEQVLGHLPKCELKGIFDEKLGEPFMRSSEFSAMGFVEVLPLYFKAKRAIKEMTRLAAQCDAVLLIDSPAFNLPLAKAIKEAGIKTPVTYYILPQVWAWKAGRVAKVEAYCDHLASILPFDGMYYNRSR
;
A
#
# COMPACT_ATOMS: atom_id res chain seq x y z
N MET A 1 -5.65 11.75 13.85
CA MET A 1 -4.90 10.55 13.42
C MET A 1 -4.20 10.84 12.11
N ARG A 2 -2.97 10.40 12.00
CA ARG A 2 -2.21 10.48 10.74
C ARG A 2 -2.17 9.11 10.09
N LEU A 3 -2.60 9.04 8.85
CA LEU A 3 -2.69 7.81 8.08
C LEU A 3 -1.77 7.89 6.86
N LEU A 4 -0.83 6.96 6.75
CA LEU A 4 -0.01 6.82 5.56
C LEU A 4 -0.72 5.89 4.58
N VAL A 5 -0.95 6.34 3.36
CA VAL A 5 -1.72 5.61 2.35
C VAL A 5 -0.87 5.38 1.12
N SER A 6 -0.97 4.20 0.53
CA SER A 6 -0.35 3.87 -0.75
C SER A 6 -1.40 3.38 -1.73
N CYS A 7 -1.83 4.27 -2.62
CA CYS A 7 -2.80 4.01 -3.69
C CYS A 7 -2.18 4.45 -5.01
N LEU A 8 -1.65 3.51 -5.79
CA LEU A 8 -0.97 3.83 -7.04
C LEU A 8 -1.89 3.86 -8.25
N GLU A 9 -3.01 3.15 -8.18
CA GLU A 9 -3.93 2.99 -9.32
C GLU A 9 -5.28 3.64 -9.06
N ALA A 10 -5.99 3.97 -10.13
CA ALA A 10 -7.31 4.60 -10.04
C ALA A 10 -8.30 3.74 -9.25
N SER A 11 -8.28 2.42 -9.47
CA SER A 11 -9.15 1.50 -8.74
C SER A 11 -8.86 1.50 -7.23
N ALA A 12 -7.59 1.58 -6.85
CA ALA A 12 -7.19 1.67 -5.44
C ALA A 12 -7.74 2.95 -4.80
N ASN A 13 -7.69 4.07 -5.51
CA ASN A 13 -8.24 5.34 -5.01
C ASN A 13 -9.76 5.29 -4.81
N LEU A 14 -10.48 4.59 -5.69
CA LEU A 14 -11.92 4.42 -5.52
C LEU A 14 -12.24 3.63 -4.24
N HIS A 15 -11.51 2.56 -3.99
CA HIS A 15 -11.68 1.79 -2.76
C HIS A 15 -11.30 2.59 -1.52
N PHE A 16 -10.23 3.38 -1.62
CA PHE A 16 -9.79 4.22 -0.51
C PHE A 16 -10.83 5.29 -0.18
N GLU A 17 -11.45 5.89 -1.19
CA GLU A 17 -12.51 6.88 -0.98
C GLU A 17 -13.66 6.28 -0.17
N GLN A 18 -14.04 5.03 -0.48
CA GLN A 18 -15.07 4.34 0.28
C GLN A 18 -14.64 4.07 1.72
N VAL A 19 -13.40 3.66 1.92
CA VAL A 19 -12.85 3.41 3.27
C VAL A 19 -12.84 4.70 4.08
N LEU A 20 -12.46 5.83 3.47
CA LEU A 20 -12.45 7.12 4.15
C LEU A 20 -13.82 7.51 4.70
N GLY A 21 -14.89 7.13 4.01
CA GLY A 21 -16.24 7.40 4.48
C GLY A 21 -16.59 6.74 5.82
N HIS A 22 -15.84 5.71 6.19
CA HIS A 22 -16.05 4.96 7.44
C HIS A 22 -14.99 5.24 8.51
N LEU A 23 -14.02 6.11 8.21
CA LEU A 23 -12.96 6.44 9.16
C LEU A 23 -13.25 7.78 9.85
N PRO A 24 -12.70 7.97 11.07
CA PRO A 24 -12.72 9.30 11.68
C PRO A 24 -11.85 10.24 10.84
N LYS A 25 -11.97 11.53 11.10
CA LYS A 25 -11.18 12.53 10.38
C LYS A 25 -9.68 12.24 10.54
N CYS A 26 -8.98 12.09 9.41
CA CYS A 26 -7.55 11.74 9.38
C CYS A 26 -6.77 12.78 8.59
N GLU A 27 -5.54 13.01 9.02
CA GLU A 27 -4.53 13.68 8.19
C GLU A 27 -3.90 12.62 7.30
N LEU A 28 -3.99 12.81 5.98
CA LEU A 28 -3.49 11.83 5.00
C LEU A 28 -2.08 12.17 4.55
N LYS A 29 -1.23 11.16 4.49
CA LYS A 29 0.14 11.25 3.96
C LYS A 29 0.33 10.13 2.94
N GLY A 30 1.25 10.32 2.01
CA GLY A 30 1.68 9.26 1.10
C GLY A 30 1.27 9.46 -0.34
N ILE A 31 0.86 8.38 -0.99
CA ILE A 31 0.55 8.34 -2.43
C ILE A 31 -0.94 8.07 -2.61
N PHE A 32 -1.64 9.02 -3.20
CA PHE A 32 -3.08 8.90 -3.50
C PHE A 32 -3.49 9.99 -4.49
N ASP A 33 -4.76 9.95 -4.92
CA ASP A 33 -5.30 10.96 -5.83
C ASP A 33 -5.42 12.31 -5.10
N GLU A 34 -4.97 13.37 -5.73
CA GLU A 34 -5.00 14.73 -5.17
C GLU A 34 -6.41 15.21 -4.81
N LYS A 35 -7.46 14.59 -5.33
CA LYS A 35 -8.84 14.87 -4.94
C LYS A 35 -9.13 14.54 -3.48
N LEU A 36 -8.34 13.64 -2.89
CA LEU A 36 -8.59 13.13 -1.54
C LEU A 36 -7.78 13.85 -0.47
N GLY A 37 -6.82 14.69 -0.86
CA GLY A 37 -5.97 15.42 0.08
C GLY A 37 -4.69 15.91 -0.58
N GLU A 38 -3.65 16.10 0.22
CA GLU A 38 -2.34 16.55 -0.25
C GLU A 38 -1.33 15.40 -0.21
N PRO A 39 -1.18 14.64 -1.31
CA PRO A 39 -0.24 13.51 -1.32
C PRO A 39 1.22 14.00 -1.40
N PHE A 40 2.12 13.17 -0.86
CA PHE A 40 3.54 13.28 -1.13
C PHE A 40 3.80 13.12 -2.63
N MET A 41 3.08 12.19 -3.26
CA MET A 41 3.19 11.90 -4.67
C MET A 41 1.79 11.50 -5.18
N ARG A 42 1.40 12.03 -6.34
CA ARG A 42 0.08 11.70 -6.91
C ARG A 42 0.11 10.33 -7.58
N SER A 43 -0.97 9.58 -7.44
CA SER A 43 -1.11 8.27 -8.11
C SER A 43 -0.82 8.36 -9.61
N SER A 44 -1.27 9.43 -10.26
CA SER A 44 -1.08 9.64 -11.69
C SER A 44 0.39 9.72 -12.10
N GLU A 45 1.30 10.06 -11.19
CA GLU A 45 2.73 10.12 -11.51
C GLU A 45 3.31 8.73 -11.79
N PHE A 46 2.70 7.68 -11.26
CA PHE A 46 3.11 6.29 -11.55
C PHE A 46 2.42 5.77 -12.80
N SER A 47 1.14 6.03 -12.97
CA SER A 47 0.36 5.53 -14.11
C SER A 47 0.68 6.24 -15.42
N ALA A 48 1.22 7.47 -15.37
CA ALA A 48 1.57 8.23 -16.55
C ALA A 48 2.86 7.73 -17.22
N MET A 49 3.66 6.90 -16.55
CA MET A 49 4.91 6.38 -17.09
C MET A 49 4.65 5.11 -17.89
N GLY A 50 5.03 5.10 -19.16
CA GLY A 50 4.85 3.96 -20.05
C GLY A 50 5.92 2.88 -19.88
N PHE A 51 5.74 1.76 -20.59
CA PHE A 51 6.65 0.61 -20.50
C PHE A 51 8.09 0.94 -20.94
N VAL A 52 8.25 1.94 -21.81
CA VAL A 52 9.57 2.37 -22.28
C VAL A 52 10.41 3.02 -21.18
N GLU A 53 9.78 3.40 -20.08
CA GLU A 53 10.42 4.14 -18.98
C GLU A 53 10.59 3.28 -17.73
N VAL A 54 10.98 2.01 -17.91
CA VAL A 54 11.11 1.05 -16.81
C VAL A 54 12.18 1.48 -15.79
N LEU A 55 13.37 1.91 -16.28
CA LEU A 55 14.45 2.31 -15.37
C LEU A 55 14.12 3.58 -14.56
N PRO A 56 13.65 4.66 -15.19
CA PRO A 56 13.23 5.83 -14.42
C PRO A 56 12.12 5.50 -13.41
N LEU A 57 11.17 4.64 -13.77
CA LEU A 57 10.11 4.22 -12.87
C LEU A 57 10.66 3.44 -11.67
N TYR A 58 11.64 2.55 -11.92
CA TYR A 58 12.28 1.78 -10.86
C TYR A 58 12.95 2.70 -9.83
N PHE A 59 13.74 3.68 -10.27
CA PHE A 59 14.41 4.62 -9.37
C PHE A 59 13.40 5.53 -8.64
N LYS A 60 12.35 5.93 -9.33
CA LYS A 60 11.26 6.71 -8.73
C LYS A 60 10.57 5.92 -7.64
N ALA A 61 10.27 4.66 -7.88
CA ALA A 61 9.65 3.77 -6.90
C ALA A 61 10.55 3.56 -5.68
N LYS A 62 11.85 3.37 -5.90
CA LYS A 62 12.81 3.23 -4.79
C LYS A 62 12.86 4.46 -3.90
N ARG A 63 12.89 5.64 -4.50
CA ARG A 63 12.87 6.90 -3.74
C ARG A 63 11.56 7.07 -2.99
N ALA A 64 10.45 6.71 -3.64
CA ALA A 64 9.14 6.78 -3.00
C ALA A 64 9.06 5.84 -1.80
N ILE A 65 9.56 4.61 -1.91
CA ILE A 65 9.59 3.64 -0.81
C ILE A 65 10.41 4.20 0.36
N LYS A 66 11.57 4.78 0.08
CA LYS A 66 12.42 5.37 1.12
C LYS A 66 11.69 6.49 1.85
N GLU A 67 11.05 7.40 1.14
CA GLU A 67 10.33 8.51 1.75
C GLU A 67 9.07 8.03 2.48
N MET A 68 8.34 7.09 1.91
CA MET A 68 7.16 6.51 2.55
C MET A 68 7.53 5.78 3.84
N THR A 69 8.66 5.10 3.85
CA THR A 69 9.18 4.44 5.07
C THR A 69 9.46 5.47 6.16
N ARG A 70 10.07 6.60 5.78
CA ARG A 70 10.32 7.70 6.72
C ARG A 70 9.01 8.27 7.26
N LEU A 71 8.02 8.48 6.39
CA LEU A 71 6.72 9.01 6.78
C LEU A 71 5.95 8.03 7.69
N ALA A 72 6.13 6.72 7.50
CA ALA A 72 5.46 5.70 8.31
C ALA A 72 5.80 5.86 9.79
N ALA A 73 7.03 6.24 10.11
CA ALA A 73 7.46 6.45 11.49
C ALA A 73 6.72 7.61 12.16
N GLN A 74 6.14 8.52 11.37
CA GLN A 74 5.43 9.70 11.86
C GLN A 74 3.91 9.53 11.85
N CYS A 75 3.43 8.39 11.37
CA CYS A 75 2.00 8.12 11.23
C CYS A 75 1.50 7.13 12.26
N ASP A 76 0.20 7.16 12.51
CA ASP A 76 -0.45 6.26 13.46
C ASP A 76 -0.78 4.90 12.84
N ALA A 77 -0.95 4.86 11.53
CA ALA A 77 -1.24 3.63 10.79
C ALA A 77 -0.81 3.75 9.33
N VAL A 78 -0.59 2.60 8.68
CA VAL A 78 -0.26 2.52 7.26
C VAL A 78 -1.32 1.68 6.56
N LEU A 79 -1.86 2.19 5.47
CA LEU A 79 -2.84 1.49 4.65
C LEU A 79 -2.28 1.31 3.24
N LEU A 80 -2.07 0.06 2.85
CA LEU A 80 -1.59 -0.31 1.53
C LEU A 80 -2.76 -0.90 0.75
N ILE A 81 -3.00 -0.41 -0.46
CA ILE A 81 -4.11 -0.89 -1.27
C ILE A 81 -3.59 -1.39 -2.60
N ASP A 82 -3.82 -2.68 -2.88
CA ASP A 82 -3.45 -3.35 -4.14
C ASP A 82 -1.96 -3.15 -4.50
N SER A 83 -1.61 -3.14 -5.79
CA SER A 83 -0.26 -2.85 -6.32
C SER A 83 0.87 -3.57 -5.59
N PRO A 84 0.92 -4.91 -5.62
CA PRO A 84 1.89 -5.68 -4.83
C PRO A 84 3.35 -5.42 -5.20
N ALA A 85 3.62 -5.09 -6.47
CA ALA A 85 4.99 -4.81 -6.92
C ALA A 85 5.61 -3.61 -6.19
N PHE A 86 4.79 -2.69 -5.71
CA PHE A 86 5.24 -1.54 -4.92
C PHE A 86 4.99 -1.76 -3.42
N ASN A 87 3.81 -2.21 -3.06
CA ASN A 87 3.39 -2.26 -1.67
C ASN A 87 4.06 -3.34 -0.84
N LEU A 88 4.43 -4.49 -1.42
CA LEU A 88 5.17 -5.50 -0.70
C LEU A 88 6.59 -5.05 -0.35
N PRO A 89 7.38 -4.49 -1.29
CA PRO A 89 8.66 -3.89 -0.93
C PRO A 89 8.55 -2.76 0.10
N LEU A 90 7.49 -1.97 0.03
CA LEU A 90 7.26 -0.90 1.01
C LEU A 90 6.99 -1.48 2.41
N ALA A 91 6.12 -2.48 2.53
CA ALA A 91 5.84 -3.13 3.80
C ALA A 91 7.12 -3.75 4.39
N LYS A 92 7.91 -4.40 3.55
CA LYS A 92 9.20 -4.98 3.95
C LYS A 92 10.14 -3.90 4.49
N ALA A 93 10.26 -2.77 3.78
CA ALA A 93 11.14 -1.67 4.18
C ALA A 93 10.72 -1.10 5.54
N ILE A 94 9.43 -0.92 5.78
CA ILE A 94 8.91 -0.45 7.05
C ILE A 94 9.28 -1.44 8.18
N LYS A 95 9.09 -2.72 7.94
CA LYS A 95 9.39 -3.76 8.93
C LYS A 95 10.87 -3.83 9.25
N GLU A 96 11.72 -3.81 8.21
CA GLU A 96 13.17 -3.89 8.37
C GLU A 96 13.77 -2.65 9.03
N ALA A 97 13.11 -1.50 8.91
CA ALA A 97 13.51 -0.28 9.58
C ALA A 97 13.17 -0.28 11.08
N GLY A 98 12.49 -1.31 11.56
CA GLY A 98 12.09 -1.41 12.97
C GLY A 98 10.94 -0.49 13.36
N ILE A 99 10.20 0.02 12.38
CA ILE A 99 9.07 0.92 12.63
C ILE A 99 7.88 0.11 13.13
N LYS A 100 7.28 0.54 14.24
CA LYS A 100 6.20 -0.19 14.91
C LYS A 100 4.79 0.20 14.45
N THR A 101 4.67 1.16 13.54
CA THR A 101 3.39 1.59 13.01
C THR A 101 2.64 0.41 12.36
N PRO A 102 1.38 0.14 12.74
CA PRO A 102 0.63 -0.97 12.17
C PRO A 102 0.43 -0.82 10.66
N VAL A 103 0.63 -1.90 9.92
CA VAL A 103 0.47 -1.94 8.46
C VAL A 103 -0.71 -2.82 8.10
N THR A 104 -1.69 -2.25 7.42
CA THR A 104 -2.86 -2.95 6.90
C THR A 104 -2.78 -3.03 5.38
N TYR A 105 -2.95 -4.23 4.84
CA TYR A 105 -3.02 -4.44 3.40
C TYR A 105 -4.48 -4.71 3.01
N TYR A 106 -5.05 -3.81 2.23
CA TYR A 106 -6.42 -3.90 1.76
C TYR A 106 -6.45 -4.29 0.28
N ILE A 107 -7.43 -5.10 -0.12
CA ILE A 107 -7.56 -5.66 -1.46
C ILE A 107 -6.33 -6.52 -1.75
N LEU A 108 -6.29 -7.67 -1.06
CA LEU A 108 -5.19 -8.61 -1.19
C LEU A 108 -4.99 -9.03 -2.64
N PRO A 109 -3.74 -9.18 -3.08
CA PRO A 109 -3.47 -9.73 -4.39
C PRO A 109 -4.12 -11.11 -4.56
N GLN A 110 -4.46 -11.45 -5.79
CA GLN A 110 -5.08 -12.74 -6.09
C GLN A 110 -4.05 -13.87 -5.93
N VAL A 111 -4.07 -14.53 -4.77
CA VAL A 111 -3.05 -15.54 -4.43
C VAL A 111 -3.06 -16.75 -5.36
N TRP A 112 -4.19 -17.08 -5.98
CA TRP A 112 -4.27 -18.18 -6.95
C TRP A 112 -3.46 -17.90 -8.23
N ALA A 113 -3.15 -16.64 -8.50
CA ALA A 113 -2.30 -16.23 -9.61
C ALA A 113 -0.86 -15.94 -9.15
N TRP A 114 -0.55 -16.15 -7.87
CA TRP A 114 0.73 -15.81 -7.28
C TRP A 114 1.54 -17.04 -6.91
N LYS A 115 2.87 -16.86 -6.83
CA LYS A 115 3.76 -17.85 -6.24
C LYS A 115 3.53 -17.90 -4.74
N ALA A 116 3.66 -19.10 -4.15
CA ALA A 116 3.46 -19.31 -2.72
C ALA A 116 4.32 -18.38 -1.83
N GLY A 117 5.52 -18.02 -2.30
CA GLY A 117 6.41 -17.12 -1.57
C GLY A 117 5.83 -15.72 -1.33
N ARG A 118 4.91 -15.24 -2.19
CA ARG A 118 4.27 -13.94 -1.99
C ARG A 118 3.26 -13.98 -0.84
N VAL A 119 2.59 -15.11 -0.65
CA VAL A 119 1.68 -15.30 0.48
C VAL A 119 2.45 -15.15 1.78
N ALA A 120 3.59 -15.81 1.90
CA ALA A 120 4.45 -15.72 3.08
C ALA A 120 4.95 -14.28 3.31
N LYS A 121 5.29 -13.55 2.25
CA LYS A 121 5.73 -12.15 2.36
C LYS A 121 4.62 -11.24 2.88
N VAL A 122 3.39 -11.41 2.39
CA VAL A 122 2.26 -10.62 2.86
C VAL A 122 2.04 -10.86 4.35
N GLU A 123 2.04 -12.12 4.77
CA GLU A 123 1.84 -12.47 6.18
C GLU A 123 2.99 -11.97 7.07
N ALA A 124 4.22 -11.98 6.55
CA ALA A 124 5.40 -11.56 7.31
C ALA A 124 5.48 -10.06 7.52
N TYR A 125 5.05 -9.26 6.54
CA TYR A 125 5.29 -7.82 6.54
C TYR A 125 4.06 -6.97 6.84
N CYS A 126 2.87 -7.56 6.89
CA CYS A 126 1.64 -6.83 7.17
C CYS A 126 1.00 -7.30 8.47
N ASP A 127 0.53 -6.34 9.28
CA ASP A 127 -0.10 -6.64 10.57
C ASP A 127 -1.55 -7.04 10.42
N HIS A 128 -2.24 -6.46 9.43
CA HIS A 128 -3.64 -6.72 9.15
C HIS A 128 -3.84 -6.95 7.67
N LEU A 129 -4.71 -7.89 7.33
CA LEU A 129 -5.01 -8.25 5.95
C LEU A 129 -6.52 -8.14 5.73
N ALA A 130 -6.93 -7.52 4.61
CA ALA A 130 -8.31 -7.41 4.23
C ALA A 130 -8.47 -7.78 2.75
N SER A 131 -9.45 -8.62 2.44
CA SER A 131 -9.70 -9.08 1.08
C SER A 131 -11.12 -8.73 0.64
N ILE A 132 -11.25 -8.42 -0.66
CA ILE A 132 -12.57 -8.22 -1.27
C ILE A 132 -13.14 -9.51 -1.86
N LEU A 133 -12.32 -10.55 -2.00
CA LEU A 133 -12.73 -11.84 -2.54
C LEU A 133 -12.81 -12.88 -1.42
N PRO A 134 -13.96 -13.56 -1.24
CA PRO A 134 -14.13 -14.48 -0.11
C PRO A 134 -13.10 -15.61 -0.06
N PHE A 135 -12.65 -16.10 -1.22
CA PHE A 135 -11.71 -17.22 -1.28
C PHE A 135 -10.25 -16.82 -1.04
N ASP A 136 -9.90 -15.54 -1.09
CA ASP A 136 -8.53 -15.09 -0.84
C ASP A 136 -8.09 -15.42 0.59
N GLY A 137 -9.00 -15.28 1.54
CA GLY A 137 -8.71 -15.57 2.94
C GLY A 137 -8.31 -17.01 3.21
N MET A 138 -8.66 -17.96 2.32
CA MET A 138 -8.32 -19.37 2.46
C MET A 138 -6.82 -19.63 2.39
N TYR A 139 -6.06 -18.72 1.78
CA TYR A 139 -4.62 -18.87 1.57
C TYR A 139 -3.79 -18.15 2.64
N TYR A 140 -4.43 -17.41 3.55
CA TYR A 140 -3.73 -16.64 4.58
C TYR A 140 -4.11 -17.12 5.97
N ASN A 141 -3.13 -17.16 6.86
CA ASN A 141 -3.34 -17.53 8.26
C ASN A 141 -3.93 -16.40 9.08
N ARG A 142 -3.77 -15.17 8.63
CA ARG A 142 -4.32 -13.98 9.26
C ARG A 142 -5.17 -13.22 8.25
N SER A 143 -6.41 -12.95 8.62
CA SER A 143 -7.33 -12.18 7.79
C SER A 143 -8.14 -11.25 8.68
N ARG A 144 -8.28 -10.00 8.26
CA ARG A 144 -8.99 -8.97 9.04
C ARG A 144 -9.98 -8.23 8.17
#